data_adb1d57044d33882ad465de5da4b446c
#
_entry.id   adb1d57044d33882ad465de5da4b446c
#
_cell.length_a   1.000
_cell.length_b   1.000
_cell.length_c   1.000
_cell.angle_alpha   90.00
_cell.angle_beta   90.00
_cell.angle_gamma   90.00
#
_symmetry.space_group_name_H-M   'P 1'
#
loop_
_entity.id
_entity.type
_entity.pdbx_description
1 polymer ?
#
loop_
_entity_poly.entity_id
_entity_poly.type
_entity_poly.pdbx_seq_one_letter_code
_entity_poly.pdbx_strand_id
1 'polypeptide(L)'
;MISTVRTARKSYILNRQSEMKLLVFAHVPPPHHGQSCAVKLMLESFGGDRRLRNGSGGPPGRFGIECYHVNARLPDAPGNTRALGNARLGRVFFYCLEAIWCRFRYGANVFYYVPASGRRVPLYRDWLVMLLCRPFFKKIIFHWRNAGLAKWLETAVQIRTRSFTYRLMGNADVSIVPADERRRDAEKLTPRRLVTVPESAPDHFGRLAESICGAAAAPPRFEFPMAPRSRLKLALTILAENPSRKTGLSTMFHELVSRSLVLFPDVSWVIFAGPNQEWSISDPRVEVVRDFPANDRLNRRILADHFRVPLAARRRGAQALLTVGFVPVRKCLPAVLHVLSLQTLDKRNSLGVLRQFYRNTMIKYNWPAADLVVTNSQWTADQVLSLYPQFKNRMVISYEGLQHEIFHSAADETEAARLKEKFGLEPGYFLWISNFYPYKQAELLIAGYAQLRPETRRRHPLVMVGGNWLNGLDAARSTAKSLGVEKDVQFPGWVDDAMLAPLYRQAAAFCLASREETFGRCVIEAMACGTPGVVNDIPIMHEVTAGHALIIDYRDAAAVAEALQKITADHELAARLRRDGLIRVREFTFEKLAAERITAIRRMIESNSLHNQPAQLLSTR
;
A
#
# COMPACT_ATOMS: atom_id res chain seq x y z
N MET A 1 11.71 31.72 49.61
CA MET A 1 11.52 30.59 48.65
C MET A 1 10.07 30.29 48.22
N ILE A 2 9.10 31.14 48.57
CA ILE A 2 7.67 30.92 48.23
C ILE A 2 7.18 31.82 47.06
N SER A 3 7.98 32.80 46.63
CA SER A 3 7.60 33.71 45.52
C SER A 3 7.98 33.20 44.11
N THR A 4 8.96 32.30 44.00
CA THR A 4 9.49 31.80 42.72
C THR A 4 8.63 30.69 42.10
N VAL A 5 7.81 29.99 42.91
CA VAL A 5 6.93 28.90 42.43
C VAL A 5 5.60 29.44 41.84
N ARG A 6 5.18 30.66 42.26
CA ARG A 6 3.96 31.28 41.72
C ARG A 6 4.16 31.92 40.33
N THR A 7 5.37 32.31 39.97
CA THR A 7 5.70 32.89 38.65
C THR A 7 5.83 31.81 37.58
N ALA A 8 6.36 30.64 37.95
CA ALA A 8 6.45 29.50 36.98
C ALA A 8 5.08 28.88 36.61
N ARG A 9 4.10 29.00 37.55
CA ARG A 9 2.73 28.50 37.27
C ARG A 9 1.89 29.47 36.42
N LYS A 10 2.23 30.76 36.40
CA LYS A 10 1.56 31.74 35.52
C LYS A 10 2.11 31.78 34.09
N SER A 11 3.37 31.42 33.88
CA SER A 11 3.94 31.33 32.52
C SER A 11 3.50 30.07 31.77
N TYR A 12 3.02 29.02 32.47
CA TYR A 12 2.52 27.78 31.83
C TYR A 12 1.06 27.90 31.31
N ILE A 13 0.35 28.98 31.65
CA ILE A 13 -1.05 29.18 31.25
C ILE A 13 -1.20 30.12 30.04
N LEU A 14 -0.12 30.78 29.59
CA LEU A 14 -0.20 31.82 28.54
C LEU A 14 0.33 31.44 27.16
N ASN A 15 0.61 30.16 26.88
CA ASN A 15 1.01 29.72 25.53
C ASN A 15 0.09 28.61 24.96
N ARG A 16 -1.24 28.74 25.10
CA ARG A 16 -2.17 28.09 24.22
C ARG A 16 -2.15 28.86 22.90
N GLN A 17 -1.22 28.54 22.01
CA GLN A 17 -1.38 28.84 20.60
C GLN A 17 -2.72 28.23 20.18
N SER A 18 -3.62 29.05 19.63
CA SER A 18 -4.95 28.65 19.20
C SER A 18 -4.82 27.51 18.17
N GLU A 19 -5.17 26.30 18.56
CA GLU A 19 -5.25 25.16 17.63
C GLU A 19 -6.10 25.56 16.43
N MET A 20 -5.56 25.34 15.21
CA MET A 20 -6.29 25.66 13.99
C MET A 20 -7.44 24.67 13.82
N LYS A 21 -8.68 25.17 13.75
CA LYS A 21 -9.87 24.35 13.53
C LYS A 21 -10.23 24.34 12.05
N LEU A 22 -9.94 23.21 11.40
CA LEU A 22 -10.09 22.96 9.97
C LEU A 22 -11.37 22.17 9.70
N LEU A 23 -12.28 22.71 8.91
CA LEU A 23 -13.39 21.95 8.38
C LEU A 23 -12.98 21.37 7.02
N VAL A 24 -12.97 20.06 6.90
CA VAL A 24 -12.70 19.33 5.67
C VAL A 24 -14.03 18.96 5.01
N PHE A 25 -14.32 19.61 3.90
CA PHE A 25 -15.49 19.33 3.08
C PHE A 25 -15.07 18.49 1.87
N ALA A 26 -15.06 17.18 2.04
CA ALA A 26 -14.58 16.26 1.03
C ALA A 26 -15.17 14.87 1.26
N HIS A 27 -15.06 14.02 0.25
CA HIS A 27 -15.53 12.65 0.29
C HIS A 27 -14.42 11.71 0.78
N VAL A 28 -14.75 10.76 1.66
CA VAL A 28 -13.89 9.65 2.09
C VAL A 28 -14.50 8.30 1.70
N PRO A 29 -13.70 7.23 1.59
CA PRO A 29 -14.20 5.90 1.24
C PRO A 29 -15.37 5.43 2.12
N PRO A 30 -16.23 4.52 1.65
CA PRO A 30 -16.42 4.06 0.29
C PRO A 30 -17.16 5.05 -0.59
N PRO A 31 -17.07 5.04 -1.95
CA PRO A 31 -16.22 4.18 -2.77
C PRO A 31 -14.74 4.56 -2.67
N HIS A 32 -13.86 3.56 -2.87
CA HIS A 32 -12.41 3.73 -2.82
C HIS A 32 -11.89 4.25 -4.16
N HIS A 33 -11.57 5.53 -4.23
CA HIS A 33 -10.85 6.14 -5.35
C HIS A 33 -9.74 7.05 -4.81
N GLY A 34 -8.73 7.33 -5.62
CA GLY A 34 -7.50 8.01 -5.18
C GLY A 34 -7.73 9.29 -4.38
N GLN A 35 -8.73 10.09 -4.76
CA GLN A 35 -9.08 11.33 -4.05
C GLN A 35 -9.67 11.05 -2.66
N SER A 36 -10.61 10.10 -2.54
CA SER A 36 -11.25 9.79 -1.26
C SER A 36 -10.29 9.16 -0.26
N CYS A 37 -9.42 8.26 -0.73
CA CYS A 37 -8.37 7.63 0.10
C CYS A 37 -7.37 8.66 0.62
N ALA A 38 -6.95 9.60 -0.21
CA ALA A 38 -6.01 10.63 0.20
C ALA A 38 -6.60 11.62 1.21
N VAL A 39 -7.90 11.96 1.10
CA VAL A 39 -8.58 12.76 2.12
C VAL A 39 -8.67 11.99 3.44
N LYS A 40 -8.94 10.69 3.40
CA LYS A 40 -8.94 9.83 4.59
C LYS A 40 -7.58 9.81 5.26
N LEU A 41 -6.50 9.57 4.51
CA LEU A 41 -5.13 9.58 5.02
C LEU A 41 -4.73 10.94 5.61
N MET A 42 -5.14 12.04 4.98
CA MET A 42 -4.92 13.39 5.51
C MET A 42 -5.63 13.57 6.85
N LEU A 43 -6.90 13.19 6.95
CA LEU A 43 -7.65 13.27 8.21
C LEU A 43 -7.00 12.44 9.31
N GLU A 44 -6.60 11.20 9.01
CA GLU A 44 -5.91 10.31 9.95
C GLU A 44 -4.56 10.90 10.40
N SER A 45 -3.80 11.49 9.49
CA SER A 45 -2.52 12.13 9.77
C SER A 45 -2.66 13.37 10.65
N PHE A 46 -3.77 14.10 10.55
CA PHE A 46 -4.07 15.26 11.38
C PHE A 46 -4.81 14.91 12.68
N GLY A 47 -4.97 13.62 13.00
CA GLY A 47 -5.57 13.17 14.24
C GLY A 47 -7.04 12.76 14.13
N GLY A 48 -7.62 12.63 12.93
CA GLY A 48 -8.98 12.15 12.65
C GLY A 48 -10.07 13.20 12.84
N ASP A 49 -11.32 12.82 12.53
CA ASP A 49 -12.49 13.68 12.73
C ASP A 49 -12.85 13.78 14.23
N ARG A 50 -12.77 14.98 14.76
CA ARG A 50 -13.11 15.27 16.17
C ARG A 50 -14.57 14.97 16.53
N ARG A 51 -15.47 14.97 15.58
CA ARG A 51 -16.90 14.69 15.81
C ARG A 51 -17.17 13.22 16.16
N LEU A 52 -16.32 12.31 15.68
CA LEU A 52 -16.44 10.87 15.89
C LEU A 52 -15.81 10.39 17.21
N ARG A 53 -15.14 11.26 17.93
CA ARG A 53 -14.53 10.95 19.22
C ARG A 53 -15.49 11.36 20.35
N ASN A 54 -16.14 10.40 20.97
CA ASN A 54 -16.96 10.66 22.17
C ASN A 54 -16.14 11.28 23.30
N GLY A 55 -16.28 12.58 23.54
CA GLY A 55 -16.12 13.32 24.81
C GLY A 55 -14.83 13.22 25.65
N SER A 56 -13.90 12.31 25.40
CA SER A 56 -12.67 12.17 26.15
C SER A 56 -11.52 12.88 25.43
N GLY A 57 -10.89 13.85 26.12
CA GLY A 57 -9.76 14.65 25.65
C GLY A 57 -8.57 13.81 25.19
N GLY A 58 -8.60 13.38 23.93
CA GLY A 58 -7.44 12.79 23.26
C GLY A 58 -6.37 13.86 22.98
N PRO A 59 -5.12 13.45 22.74
CA PRO A 59 -4.04 14.38 22.45
C PRO A 59 -4.40 15.32 21.30
N PRO A 60 -3.89 16.55 21.27
CA PRO A 60 -4.10 17.51 20.18
C PRO A 60 -3.74 16.86 18.85
N GLY A 61 -4.43 17.30 17.78
CA GLY A 61 -4.17 16.81 16.43
C GLY A 61 -2.69 16.97 16.08
N ARG A 62 -2.14 15.98 15.40
CA ARG A 62 -0.77 16.07 14.90
C ARG A 62 -0.65 17.35 14.06
N PHE A 63 0.39 18.13 14.22
CA PHE A 63 0.60 19.45 13.58
C PHE A 63 -0.25 20.62 14.12
N GLY A 64 -0.91 20.52 15.29
CA GLY A 64 -1.73 21.61 15.86
C GLY A 64 -3.01 21.90 15.07
N ILE A 65 -3.49 20.96 14.25
CA ILE A 65 -4.71 21.08 13.46
C ILE A 65 -5.78 20.16 14.04
N GLU A 66 -6.93 20.73 14.40
CA GLU A 66 -8.15 19.98 14.72
C GLU A 66 -9.04 19.88 13.48
N CYS A 67 -9.30 18.65 13.01
CA CYS A 67 -10.15 18.40 11.85
C CYS A 67 -11.59 18.10 12.25
N TYR A 68 -12.51 18.71 11.51
CA TYR A 68 -13.95 18.44 11.50
C TYR A 68 -14.31 18.07 10.07
N HIS A 69 -14.94 16.93 9.85
CA HIS A 69 -15.12 16.40 8.50
C HIS A 69 -16.59 16.29 8.13
N VAL A 70 -16.97 16.89 7.01
CA VAL A 70 -18.27 16.69 6.34
C VAL A 70 -18.04 15.77 5.14
N ASN A 71 -18.55 14.53 5.24
CA ASN A 71 -18.43 13.53 4.18
C ASN A 71 -19.39 13.82 3.03
N ALA A 72 -18.97 14.65 2.09
CA ALA A 72 -19.76 15.12 0.95
C ALA A 72 -19.92 14.03 -0.15
N ARG A 73 -20.40 12.84 0.25
CA ARG A 73 -20.60 11.70 -0.66
C ARG A 73 -21.85 11.86 -1.51
N LEU A 74 -21.70 11.76 -2.82
CA LEU A 74 -22.81 11.64 -3.76
C LEU A 74 -22.98 10.16 -4.14
N PRO A 75 -24.19 9.58 -4.13
CA PRO A 75 -24.38 8.19 -4.52
C PRO A 75 -24.09 8.00 -6.00
N ASP A 76 -23.43 6.89 -6.31
CA ASP A 76 -23.32 6.37 -7.67
C ASP A 76 -24.71 5.86 -8.09
N ALA A 77 -25.21 6.31 -9.23
CA ALA A 77 -26.49 5.85 -9.74
C ALA A 77 -26.32 5.22 -11.13
N PRO A 78 -26.79 4.00 -11.32
CA PRO A 78 -27.06 3.47 -12.65
C PRO A 78 -28.37 4.04 -13.19
N GLY A 79 -28.35 4.63 -14.36
CA GLY A 79 -29.52 4.86 -15.21
C GLY A 79 -30.49 6.00 -14.84
N ASN A 80 -30.69 6.88 -15.77
CA ASN A 80 -31.68 7.95 -15.91
C ASN A 80 -31.34 9.33 -15.29
N THR A 81 -30.99 10.27 -16.17
CA THR A 81 -30.16 11.45 -15.85
C THR A 81 -30.88 12.70 -15.38
N ARG A 82 -32.21 12.86 -15.50
CA ARG A 82 -32.92 14.12 -15.15
C ARG A 82 -33.52 14.18 -13.73
N ALA A 83 -34.16 13.13 -13.25
CA ALA A 83 -34.69 13.09 -11.89
C ALA A 83 -33.61 13.04 -10.79
N LEU A 84 -32.46 12.52 -11.10
CA LEU A 84 -31.27 12.40 -10.23
C LEU A 84 -30.52 13.73 -10.00
N GLY A 85 -30.69 14.72 -10.89
CA GLY A 85 -30.02 16.03 -10.76
C GLY A 85 -30.50 16.79 -9.51
N ASN A 86 -31.79 16.84 -9.28
CA ASN A 86 -32.39 17.59 -8.16
C ASN A 86 -32.11 16.91 -6.80
N ALA A 87 -32.16 15.57 -6.73
CA ALA A 87 -31.87 14.83 -5.50
C ALA A 87 -30.35 14.94 -5.12
N ARG A 88 -29.45 15.02 -6.10
CA ARG A 88 -28.02 15.23 -5.86
C ARG A 88 -27.71 16.65 -5.35
N LEU A 89 -28.33 17.66 -5.93
CA LEU A 89 -28.18 19.06 -5.47
C LEU A 89 -28.76 19.26 -4.07
N GLY A 90 -29.89 18.63 -3.77
CA GLY A 90 -30.48 18.66 -2.43
C GLY A 90 -29.54 18.09 -1.36
N ARG A 91 -28.84 16.99 -1.63
CA ARG A 91 -27.87 16.45 -0.68
C ARG A 91 -26.66 17.36 -0.48
N VAL A 92 -26.15 17.98 -1.55
CA VAL A 92 -25.05 18.95 -1.42
C VAL A 92 -25.48 20.12 -0.54
N PHE A 93 -26.72 20.57 -0.66
CA PHE A 93 -27.29 21.61 0.20
C PHE A 93 -27.25 21.20 1.68
N PHE A 94 -27.70 19.97 2.01
CA PHE A 94 -27.61 19.45 3.39
C PHE A 94 -26.19 19.37 3.91
N TYR A 95 -25.21 18.94 3.10
CA TYR A 95 -23.80 18.95 3.48
C TYR A 95 -23.26 20.36 3.73
N CYS A 96 -23.74 21.35 2.97
CA CYS A 96 -23.40 22.75 3.22
C CYS A 96 -23.97 23.24 4.55
N LEU A 97 -25.24 22.88 4.88
CA LEU A 97 -25.82 23.20 6.19
C LEU A 97 -25.05 22.53 7.34
N GLU A 98 -24.64 21.28 7.17
CA GLU A 98 -23.80 20.56 8.14
C GLU A 98 -22.45 21.27 8.33
N ALA A 99 -21.81 21.72 7.25
CA ALA A 99 -20.57 22.48 7.30
C ALA A 99 -20.74 23.81 8.08
N ILE A 100 -21.83 24.54 7.79
CA ILE A 100 -22.16 25.79 8.48
C ILE A 100 -22.44 25.52 9.96
N TRP A 101 -23.19 24.46 10.28
CA TRP A 101 -23.41 24.03 11.66
C TRP A 101 -22.10 23.73 12.39
N CYS A 102 -21.17 22.97 11.76
CA CYS A 102 -19.84 22.71 12.31
C CYS A 102 -19.05 24.00 12.56
N ARG A 103 -19.21 25.01 11.68
CA ARG A 103 -18.57 26.33 11.85
C ARG A 103 -18.99 27.00 13.16
N PHE A 104 -20.27 26.98 13.47
CA PHE A 104 -20.80 27.62 14.67
C PHE A 104 -20.66 26.75 15.92
N ARG A 105 -20.88 25.45 15.81
CA ARG A 105 -20.85 24.52 16.95
C ARG A 105 -19.45 24.27 17.51
N TYR A 106 -18.46 24.17 16.62
CA TYR A 106 -17.08 23.83 17.00
C TYR A 106 -16.09 24.99 16.78
N GLY A 107 -16.52 26.07 16.17
CA GLY A 107 -15.66 27.19 15.86
C GLY A 107 -14.67 26.96 14.71
N ALA A 108 -14.95 25.97 13.83
CA ALA A 108 -14.11 25.66 12.67
C ALA A 108 -14.18 26.82 11.66
N ASN A 109 -13.15 27.62 11.54
CA ASN A 109 -13.14 28.85 10.74
C ASN A 109 -12.31 28.80 9.46
N VAL A 110 -11.65 27.67 9.21
CA VAL A 110 -10.90 27.37 7.98
C VAL A 110 -11.64 26.30 7.21
N PHE A 111 -11.92 26.56 5.93
CA PHE A 111 -12.66 25.66 5.05
C PHE A 111 -11.72 25.05 4.01
N TYR A 112 -11.52 23.74 4.10
CA TYR A 112 -10.73 22.98 3.15
C TYR A 112 -11.65 22.28 2.15
N TYR A 113 -11.42 22.53 0.87
CA TYR A 113 -12.25 22.06 -0.22
C TYR A 113 -11.42 21.49 -1.37
N VAL A 114 -11.93 20.43 -2.00
CA VAL A 114 -11.32 19.82 -3.18
C VAL A 114 -12.18 20.14 -4.41
N PRO A 115 -11.78 21.08 -5.27
CA PRO A 115 -12.54 21.44 -6.47
C PRO A 115 -12.65 20.29 -7.46
N ALA A 116 -13.72 20.31 -8.26
CA ALA A 116 -13.97 19.31 -9.28
C ALA A 116 -13.11 19.52 -10.55
N SER A 117 -13.02 18.46 -11.35
CA SER A 117 -12.49 18.52 -12.72
C SER A 117 -13.44 19.25 -13.68
N GLY A 118 -12.95 19.74 -14.83
CA GLY A 118 -13.67 20.51 -15.83
C GLY A 118 -14.86 19.80 -16.49
N ARG A 119 -16.01 19.78 -15.78
CA ARG A 119 -17.29 19.28 -16.28
C ARG A 119 -18.44 20.14 -15.73
N ARG A 120 -19.57 20.25 -16.46
CA ARG A 120 -20.71 21.13 -16.07
C ARG A 120 -21.34 20.77 -14.72
N VAL A 121 -21.71 19.52 -14.50
CA VAL A 121 -22.40 19.09 -13.27
C VAL A 121 -21.54 19.24 -12.01
N PRO A 122 -20.26 18.80 -11.99
CA PRO A 122 -19.36 19.09 -10.90
C PRO A 122 -19.13 20.57 -10.63
N LEU A 123 -19.09 21.42 -11.66
CA LEU A 123 -18.93 22.87 -11.51
C LEU A 123 -20.13 23.51 -10.76
N TYR A 124 -21.35 23.08 -11.07
CA TYR A 124 -22.55 23.57 -10.37
C TYR A 124 -22.57 23.17 -8.90
N ARG A 125 -22.03 21.98 -8.58
CA ARG A 125 -21.79 21.57 -7.19
C ARG A 125 -20.82 22.53 -6.50
N ASP A 126 -19.70 22.84 -7.14
CA ASP A 126 -18.68 23.72 -6.57
C ASP A 126 -19.23 25.14 -6.36
N TRP A 127 -20.06 25.63 -7.29
CA TRP A 127 -20.77 26.91 -7.11
C TRP A 127 -21.69 26.90 -5.91
N LEU A 128 -22.51 25.86 -5.75
CA LEU A 128 -23.44 25.75 -4.62
C LEU A 128 -22.69 25.74 -3.30
N VAL A 129 -21.62 24.96 -3.21
CA VAL A 129 -20.78 24.89 -2.02
C VAL A 129 -20.14 26.24 -1.70
N MET A 130 -19.58 26.93 -2.70
CA MET A 130 -18.94 28.24 -2.49
C MET A 130 -19.97 29.32 -2.14
N LEU A 131 -21.13 29.35 -2.80
CA LEU A 131 -22.20 30.30 -2.48
C LEU A 131 -22.67 30.16 -1.03
N LEU A 132 -22.88 28.92 -0.58
CA LEU A 132 -23.43 28.66 0.75
C LEU A 132 -22.39 28.72 1.86
N CYS A 133 -21.20 28.13 1.65
CA CYS A 133 -20.23 27.98 2.73
C CYS A 133 -19.25 29.18 2.85
N ARG A 134 -18.80 29.74 1.71
CA ARG A 134 -17.74 30.78 1.72
C ARG A 134 -18.05 31.98 2.63
N PRO A 135 -19.28 32.50 2.76
CA PRO A 135 -19.58 33.64 3.64
C PRO A 135 -19.32 33.37 5.12
N PHE A 136 -19.34 32.12 5.54
CA PHE A 136 -19.25 31.73 6.96
C PHE A 136 -17.83 31.37 7.40
N PHE A 137 -16.87 31.21 6.49
CA PHE A 137 -15.51 30.80 6.82
C PHE A 137 -14.50 31.93 6.58
N LYS A 138 -13.56 32.10 7.53
CA LYS A 138 -12.55 33.16 7.48
C LYS A 138 -11.44 32.90 6.47
N LYS A 139 -11.11 31.61 6.24
CA LYS A 139 -10.09 31.18 5.27
C LYS A 139 -10.64 30.06 4.40
N ILE A 140 -10.34 30.12 3.12
CA ILE A 140 -10.69 29.12 2.12
C ILE A 140 -9.40 28.51 1.56
N ILE A 141 -9.31 27.19 1.62
CA ILE A 141 -8.19 26.41 1.10
C ILE A 141 -8.70 25.49 0.01
N PHE A 142 -8.13 25.62 -1.18
CA PHE A 142 -8.36 24.67 -2.27
C PHE A 142 -7.20 23.70 -2.41
N HIS A 143 -7.49 22.42 -2.50
CA HIS A 143 -6.52 21.41 -2.81
C HIS A 143 -6.85 20.79 -4.18
N TRP A 144 -6.04 21.09 -5.17
CA TRP A 144 -6.24 20.71 -6.57
C TRP A 144 -5.69 19.31 -6.81
N ARG A 145 -6.58 18.32 -6.91
CA ARG A 145 -6.22 16.93 -7.20
C ARG A 145 -6.50 16.51 -8.62
N ASN A 146 -7.42 17.20 -9.30
CA ASN A 146 -7.78 16.96 -10.69
C ASN A 146 -7.28 18.11 -11.56
N ALA A 147 -6.82 17.80 -12.78
CA ALA A 147 -6.40 18.79 -13.76
C ALA A 147 -7.50 19.08 -14.81
N GLY A 148 -7.38 20.21 -15.49
CA GLY A 148 -8.16 20.53 -16.68
C GLY A 148 -9.33 21.46 -16.50
N LEU A 149 -9.60 21.98 -15.29
CA LEU A 149 -10.67 22.98 -15.08
C LEU A 149 -10.40 24.27 -15.87
N ALA A 150 -9.20 24.82 -15.80
CA ALA A 150 -8.84 26.06 -16.50
C ALA A 150 -9.00 25.92 -18.01
N LYS A 151 -8.41 24.87 -18.61
CA LYS A 151 -8.52 24.61 -20.05
C LYS A 151 -9.99 24.46 -20.47
N TRP A 152 -10.76 23.71 -19.71
CA TRP A 152 -12.17 23.51 -20.00
C TRP A 152 -13.02 24.80 -19.87
N LEU A 153 -12.75 25.64 -18.87
CA LEU A 153 -13.39 26.95 -18.72
C LEU A 153 -13.05 27.88 -19.89
N GLU A 154 -11.85 27.81 -20.44
CA GLU A 154 -11.41 28.60 -21.57
C GLU A 154 -12.03 28.14 -22.89
N THR A 155 -12.16 26.84 -23.12
CA THR A 155 -12.50 26.27 -24.42
C THR A 155 -13.95 25.83 -24.58
N ALA A 156 -14.62 25.43 -23.48
CA ALA A 156 -15.92 24.74 -23.55
C ALA A 156 -17.06 25.48 -22.81
N VAL A 157 -16.79 26.67 -22.23
CA VAL A 157 -17.74 27.37 -21.40
C VAL A 157 -17.95 28.81 -21.86
N GLN A 158 -19.22 29.27 -21.86
CA GLN A 158 -19.56 30.65 -22.23
C GLN A 158 -18.91 31.66 -21.27
N ILE A 159 -18.58 32.86 -21.80
CA ILE A 159 -17.90 33.94 -21.07
C ILE A 159 -18.62 34.28 -19.73
N ARG A 160 -19.94 34.34 -19.71
CA ARG A 160 -20.71 34.65 -18.49
C ARG A 160 -20.52 33.58 -17.40
N THR A 161 -20.57 32.31 -17.76
CA THR A 161 -20.36 31.18 -16.84
C THR A 161 -18.92 31.15 -16.34
N ARG A 162 -17.96 31.43 -17.20
CA ARG A 162 -16.54 31.53 -16.86
C ARG A 162 -16.26 32.68 -15.89
N SER A 163 -16.76 33.87 -16.17
CA SER A 163 -16.61 35.04 -15.31
C SER A 163 -17.27 34.82 -13.93
N PHE A 164 -18.43 34.20 -13.91
CA PHE A 164 -19.10 33.82 -12.66
C PHE A 164 -18.28 32.82 -11.83
N THR A 165 -17.68 31.81 -12.48
CA THR A 165 -16.79 30.84 -11.83
C THR A 165 -15.57 31.53 -11.21
N TYR A 166 -14.90 32.39 -11.96
CA TYR A 166 -13.74 33.12 -11.47
C TYR A 166 -14.09 34.03 -10.29
N ARG A 167 -15.24 34.70 -10.34
CA ARG A 167 -15.71 35.56 -9.25
C ARG A 167 -16.05 34.77 -7.99
N LEU A 168 -16.67 33.61 -8.12
CA LEU A 168 -17.14 32.80 -6.99
C LEU A 168 -16.04 31.96 -6.36
N MET A 169 -15.17 31.35 -7.18
CA MET A 169 -14.10 30.46 -6.73
C MET A 169 -12.72 31.15 -6.68
N GLY A 170 -12.58 32.36 -7.22
CA GLY A 170 -11.34 33.13 -7.17
C GLY A 170 -10.96 33.60 -5.77
N ASN A 171 -9.70 34.06 -5.61
CA ASN A 171 -9.16 34.63 -4.37
C ASN A 171 -9.26 33.69 -3.15
N ALA A 172 -9.03 32.39 -3.33
CA ALA A 172 -8.81 31.48 -2.20
C ALA A 172 -7.58 31.93 -1.41
N ASP A 173 -7.60 31.74 -0.09
CA ASP A 173 -6.46 32.15 0.75
C ASP A 173 -5.22 31.29 0.46
N VAL A 174 -5.42 29.99 0.22
CA VAL A 174 -4.36 29.07 -0.19
C VAL A 174 -4.91 28.12 -1.27
N SER A 175 -4.14 27.96 -2.35
CA SER A 175 -4.33 26.86 -3.32
C SER A 175 -3.14 25.92 -3.25
N ILE A 176 -3.40 24.64 -3.05
CA ILE A 176 -2.41 23.57 -2.94
C ILE A 176 -2.49 22.72 -4.19
N VAL A 177 -1.35 22.47 -4.83
CA VAL A 177 -1.23 21.63 -6.03
C VAL A 177 -0.20 20.52 -5.78
N PRO A 178 -0.42 19.28 -6.27
CA PRO A 178 0.51 18.17 -6.05
C PRO A 178 1.72 18.18 -7.00
N ALA A 179 1.62 18.90 -8.12
CA ALA A 179 2.69 19.04 -9.11
C ALA A 179 2.56 20.35 -9.87
N ASP A 180 3.66 20.82 -10.44
CA ASP A 180 3.69 22.10 -11.17
C ASP A 180 2.82 22.09 -12.43
N GLU A 181 2.63 20.94 -13.08
CA GLU A 181 1.73 20.77 -14.22
C GLU A 181 0.27 21.16 -13.92
N ARG A 182 -0.14 21.09 -12.65
CA ARG A 182 -1.49 21.43 -12.17
C ARG A 182 -1.63 22.88 -11.67
N ARG A 183 -0.56 23.65 -11.67
CA ARG A 183 -0.55 25.07 -11.24
C ARG A 183 -1.49 25.92 -12.07
N ARG A 184 -1.57 25.67 -13.38
CA ARG A 184 -2.41 26.44 -14.31
C ARG A 184 -3.87 26.54 -13.88
N ASP A 185 -4.46 25.46 -13.33
CA ASP A 185 -5.84 25.46 -12.86
C ASP A 185 -6.02 26.37 -11.63
N ALA A 186 -5.05 26.33 -10.72
CA ALA A 186 -5.05 27.16 -9.53
C ALA A 186 -4.73 28.64 -9.82
N GLU A 187 -3.77 28.91 -10.69
CA GLU A 187 -3.34 30.28 -11.06
C GLU A 187 -4.45 31.09 -11.72
N LYS A 188 -5.26 30.46 -12.57
CA LYS A 188 -6.42 31.12 -13.23
C LYS A 188 -7.49 31.59 -12.25
N LEU A 189 -7.54 31.05 -11.05
CA LEU A 189 -8.44 31.48 -9.97
C LEU A 189 -7.78 32.47 -9.00
N THR A 190 -6.59 32.96 -9.33
CA THR A 190 -5.88 34.05 -8.59
C THR A 190 -5.87 33.84 -7.07
N PRO A 191 -5.35 32.73 -6.53
CA PRO A 191 -5.28 32.52 -5.10
C PRO A 191 -4.30 33.52 -4.46
N ARG A 192 -4.54 33.89 -3.20
CA ARG A 192 -3.61 34.75 -2.43
C ARG A 192 -2.24 34.08 -2.24
N ARG A 193 -2.24 32.77 -2.09
CA ARG A 193 -1.03 31.95 -1.97
C ARG A 193 -1.19 30.65 -2.75
N LEU A 194 -0.20 30.30 -3.59
CA LEU A 194 -0.13 29.06 -4.33
C LEU A 194 1.08 28.26 -3.84
N VAL A 195 0.85 26.99 -3.46
CA VAL A 195 1.87 26.11 -2.90
C VAL A 195 1.85 24.78 -3.63
N THR A 196 3.02 24.29 -4.02
CA THR A 196 3.20 22.93 -4.56
C THR A 196 3.60 22.00 -3.41
N VAL A 197 2.79 20.96 -3.17
CA VAL A 197 3.05 19.92 -2.18
C VAL A 197 3.01 18.56 -2.88
N PRO A 198 4.16 18.04 -3.35
CA PRO A 198 4.21 16.77 -4.06
C PRO A 198 3.67 15.61 -3.20
N GLU A 199 2.82 14.77 -3.77
CA GLU A 199 2.26 13.59 -3.08
C GLU A 199 3.36 12.57 -2.72
N SER A 200 4.46 12.56 -3.47
CA SER A 200 5.65 11.73 -3.25
C SER A 200 6.63 12.29 -2.22
N ALA A 201 6.39 13.49 -1.67
CA ALA A 201 7.31 14.09 -0.72
C ALA A 201 7.40 13.25 0.58
N PRO A 202 8.59 12.98 1.11
CA PRO A 202 8.79 12.18 2.33
C PRO A 202 7.99 12.68 3.55
N ASP A 203 7.78 14.00 3.63
CA ASP A 203 6.94 14.64 4.66
C ASP A 203 5.74 15.36 4.05
N HIS A 204 5.00 14.67 3.17
CA HIS A 204 3.84 15.22 2.49
C HIS A 204 2.83 15.88 3.44
N PHE A 205 2.48 15.21 4.54
CA PHE A 205 1.47 15.71 5.48
C PHE A 205 2.01 16.86 6.35
N GLY A 206 3.31 16.88 6.67
CA GLY A 206 3.95 18.01 7.32
C GLY A 206 3.92 19.27 6.45
N ARG A 207 4.34 19.15 5.20
CA ARG A 207 4.29 20.24 4.20
C ARG A 207 2.86 20.70 3.91
N LEU A 208 1.91 19.76 3.89
CA LEU A 208 0.50 20.08 3.73
C LEU A 208 -0.01 20.89 4.93
N ALA A 209 0.34 20.48 6.16
CA ALA A 209 0.00 21.21 7.38
C ALA A 209 0.60 22.63 7.40
N GLU A 210 1.88 22.78 7.05
CA GLU A 210 2.54 24.09 6.90
C GLU A 210 1.84 24.97 5.88
N SER A 211 1.41 24.39 4.76
CA SER A 211 0.69 25.12 3.72
C SER A 211 -0.67 25.60 4.19
N ILE A 212 -1.37 24.81 5.00
CA ILE A 212 -2.67 25.12 5.58
C ILE A 212 -2.55 26.19 6.67
N CYS A 213 -1.56 26.05 7.57
CA CYS A 213 -1.35 26.97 8.69
C CYS A 213 -0.81 28.34 8.26
N GLY A 214 -0.06 28.40 7.16
CA GLY A 214 0.61 29.60 6.66
C GLY A 214 2.01 29.79 7.28
N ALA A 215 2.86 30.64 6.69
CA ALA A 215 4.24 30.88 7.10
C ALA A 215 4.42 31.59 8.49
N ALA A 216 3.34 32.00 9.13
CA ALA A 216 3.36 32.59 10.48
C ALA A 216 3.26 31.52 11.59
N ALA A 217 2.98 30.28 11.25
CA ALA A 217 3.26 29.12 12.04
C ALA A 217 4.39 28.38 11.31
N ALA A 218 5.63 28.83 11.49
CA ALA A 218 6.67 27.84 11.58
C ALA A 218 6.07 26.79 12.51
N PRO A 219 5.97 25.47 12.13
CA PRO A 219 5.56 24.52 13.11
C PRO A 219 6.40 24.88 14.31
N PRO A 220 5.84 24.89 15.53
CA PRO A 220 6.73 24.83 16.66
C PRO A 220 7.62 23.69 16.20
N ARG A 221 8.88 23.94 15.94
CA ARG A 221 9.87 22.94 16.18
C ARG A 221 9.47 22.51 17.58
N PHE A 222 8.60 21.50 17.66
CA PHE A 222 8.65 20.58 18.74
C PHE A 222 10.01 19.93 18.56
N GLU A 223 11.01 20.67 18.85
CA GLU A 223 11.99 20.26 19.80
C GLU A 223 11.15 19.96 21.06
N PHE A 224 10.48 18.78 21.02
CA PHE A 224 10.74 17.92 22.15
C PHE A 224 12.24 18.09 22.33
N PRO A 225 12.75 18.40 23.55
CA PRO A 225 14.11 18.02 23.81
C PRO A 225 14.09 16.54 23.44
N MET A 226 14.45 16.26 22.21
CA MET A 226 14.71 14.90 21.77
C MET A 226 15.91 14.58 22.61
N ALA A 227 15.65 13.90 23.72
CA ALA A 227 16.62 12.93 24.17
C ALA A 227 17.05 12.27 22.87
N PRO A 228 18.33 12.36 22.48
CA PRO A 228 18.79 12.05 21.14
C PRO A 228 18.11 10.75 20.75
N ARG A 229 17.26 10.78 19.69
CA ARG A 229 16.41 9.62 19.33
C ARG A 229 17.33 8.45 19.35
N SER A 230 17.19 7.57 20.32
CA SER A 230 18.14 6.49 20.54
C SER A 230 18.21 5.76 19.22
N ARG A 231 19.40 5.74 18.61
CA ARG A 231 19.61 5.12 17.29
C ARG A 231 18.95 3.76 17.30
N LEU A 232 17.95 3.55 16.44
CA LEU A 232 17.24 2.29 16.35
C LEU A 232 18.11 1.30 15.57
N LYS A 233 18.71 0.35 16.26
CA LYS A 233 19.50 -0.70 15.63
C LYS A 233 18.68 -1.99 15.55
N LEU A 234 18.42 -2.46 14.34
CA LEU A 234 17.60 -3.64 14.04
C LEU A 234 18.47 -4.78 13.51
N ALA A 235 18.08 -6.00 13.81
CA ALA A 235 18.74 -7.18 13.27
C ALA A 235 17.78 -7.93 12.34
N LEU A 236 18.31 -8.46 11.25
CA LEU A 236 17.59 -9.28 10.27
C LEU A 236 18.40 -10.54 9.95
N THR A 237 17.75 -11.71 9.94
CA THR A 237 18.37 -12.95 9.46
C THR A 237 17.82 -13.29 8.07
N ILE A 238 18.75 -13.49 7.11
CA ILE A 238 18.44 -13.93 5.74
C ILE A 238 19.00 -15.33 5.46
N LEU A 239 19.42 -16.07 6.49
CA LEU A 239 20.05 -17.38 6.36
C LEU A 239 19.16 -18.42 5.66
N ALA A 240 17.84 -18.24 5.70
CA ALA A 240 16.88 -19.09 5.03
C ALA A 240 16.74 -18.84 3.53
N GLU A 241 17.26 -17.69 3.02
CA GLU A 241 17.21 -17.34 1.61
C GLU A 241 18.14 -18.23 0.77
N ASN A 242 17.75 -18.43 -0.49
CA ASN A 242 18.58 -19.16 -1.44
C ASN A 242 19.75 -18.27 -1.91
N PRO A 243 21.01 -18.66 -1.73
CA PRO A 243 22.13 -17.85 -2.14
C PRO A 243 22.26 -17.67 -3.67
N SER A 244 21.65 -18.56 -4.45
CA SER A 244 21.79 -18.59 -5.91
C SER A 244 20.61 -17.94 -6.66
N ARG A 245 19.56 -17.50 -5.97
CA ARG A 245 18.35 -16.97 -6.62
C ARG A 245 17.70 -15.87 -5.79
N LYS A 246 17.41 -14.75 -6.42
CA LYS A 246 16.52 -13.73 -5.83
C LYS A 246 15.12 -14.32 -5.71
N THR A 247 14.51 -14.15 -4.54
CA THR A 247 13.14 -14.55 -4.25
C THR A 247 12.31 -13.30 -3.92
N GLY A 248 10.98 -13.43 -3.95
CA GLY A 248 10.12 -12.33 -3.50
C GLY A 248 10.43 -11.88 -2.06
N LEU A 249 10.88 -12.82 -1.22
CA LEU A 249 11.26 -12.54 0.16
C LEU A 249 12.59 -11.75 0.24
N SER A 250 13.60 -12.14 -0.55
CA SER A 250 14.88 -11.41 -0.60
C SER A 250 14.69 -9.99 -1.13
N THR A 251 13.87 -9.81 -2.16
CA THR A 251 13.50 -8.48 -2.69
C THR A 251 12.80 -7.64 -1.60
N MET A 252 11.81 -8.21 -0.90
CA MET A 252 11.08 -7.51 0.15
C MET A 252 12.00 -7.03 1.29
N PHE A 253 12.93 -7.87 1.75
CA PHE A 253 13.85 -7.45 2.81
C PHE A 253 14.88 -6.43 2.34
N HIS A 254 15.37 -6.60 1.12
CA HIS A 254 16.29 -5.62 0.53
C HIS A 254 15.63 -4.24 0.42
N GLU A 255 14.41 -4.18 -0.10
CA GLU A 255 13.64 -2.94 -0.19
C GLU A 255 13.26 -2.38 1.19
N LEU A 256 12.85 -3.24 2.14
CA LEU A 256 12.59 -2.81 3.53
C LEU A 256 13.81 -2.09 4.13
N VAL A 257 14.99 -2.67 4.02
CA VAL A 257 16.22 -2.07 4.53
C VAL A 257 16.54 -0.78 3.76
N SER A 258 16.56 -0.83 2.43
CA SER A 258 16.89 0.32 1.57
C SER A 258 15.96 1.50 1.84
N ARG A 259 14.63 1.30 1.78
CA ARG A 259 13.64 2.38 2.00
C ARG A 259 13.65 2.87 3.46
N SER A 260 13.91 1.98 4.43
CA SER A 260 14.01 2.40 5.84
C SER A 260 15.20 3.33 6.09
N LEU A 261 16.33 3.12 5.42
CA LEU A 261 17.50 4.00 5.52
C LEU A 261 17.23 5.41 4.96
N VAL A 262 16.38 5.51 3.95
CA VAL A 262 15.95 6.80 3.38
C VAL A 262 14.94 7.49 4.30
N LEU A 263 13.92 6.75 4.76
CA LEU A 263 12.81 7.32 5.54
C LEU A 263 13.17 7.61 7.00
N PHE A 264 14.12 6.87 7.56
CA PHE A 264 14.49 6.94 8.98
C PHE A 264 16.02 7.07 9.13
N PRO A 265 16.57 8.27 9.17
CA PRO A 265 18.03 8.50 9.26
C PRO A 265 18.67 7.91 10.53
N ASP A 266 17.88 7.70 11.58
CA ASP A 266 18.29 7.13 12.87
C ASP A 266 18.25 5.60 12.92
N VAL A 267 17.80 4.93 11.84
CA VAL A 267 17.76 3.47 11.74
C VAL A 267 19.10 2.93 11.22
N SER A 268 19.55 1.84 11.84
CA SER A 268 20.70 1.07 11.38
C SER A 268 20.41 -0.43 11.45
N TRP A 269 21.12 -1.23 10.68
CA TRP A 269 20.84 -2.64 10.49
C TRP A 269 22.05 -3.54 10.74
N VAL A 270 21.79 -4.73 11.28
CA VAL A 270 22.71 -5.86 11.29
C VAL A 270 22.07 -7.01 10.53
N ILE A 271 22.66 -7.37 9.41
CA ILE A 271 22.17 -8.43 8.52
C ILE A 271 22.98 -9.69 8.74
N PHE A 272 22.34 -10.78 9.15
CA PHE A 272 22.98 -12.09 9.30
C PHE A 272 22.78 -12.89 8.02
N ALA A 273 23.89 -13.15 7.32
CA ALA A 273 23.94 -13.84 6.05
C ALA A 273 24.94 -15.01 6.09
N GLY A 274 24.78 -15.94 5.17
CA GLY A 274 25.80 -16.96 4.88
C GLY A 274 26.91 -16.44 3.96
N PRO A 275 28.02 -17.18 3.81
CA PRO A 275 29.17 -16.73 3.03
C PRO A 275 28.85 -16.39 1.57
N ASN A 276 27.95 -17.14 0.95
CA ASN A 276 27.59 -17.02 -0.47
C ASN A 276 26.27 -16.28 -0.71
N GLN A 277 25.70 -15.64 0.33
CA GLN A 277 24.49 -14.84 0.17
C GLN A 277 24.87 -13.40 -0.15
N GLU A 278 24.42 -12.91 -1.31
CA GLU A 278 24.65 -11.54 -1.74
C GLU A 278 23.78 -10.55 -0.97
N TRP A 279 24.40 -9.42 -0.63
CA TRP A 279 23.72 -8.27 -0.06
C TRP A 279 24.34 -7.01 -0.67
N SER A 280 23.55 -6.27 -1.45
CA SER A 280 24.05 -5.20 -2.32
C SER A 280 23.96 -3.79 -1.71
N ILE A 281 23.30 -3.63 -0.55
CA ILE A 281 23.20 -2.30 0.09
C ILE A 281 24.54 -1.98 0.77
N SER A 282 25.21 -0.97 0.24
CA SER A 282 26.44 -0.40 0.80
C SER A 282 26.12 0.94 1.48
N ASP A 283 25.80 0.89 2.78
CA ASP A 283 25.52 2.06 3.61
C ASP A 283 26.23 1.85 4.96
N PRO A 284 26.91 2.87 5.54
CA PRO A 284 27.64 2.75 6.81
C PRO A 284 26.74 2.36 8.00
N ARG A 285 25.43 2.49 7.87
CA ARG A 285 24.43 2.06 8.86
C ARG A 285 24.04 0.58 8.71
N VAL A 286 24.57 -0.15 7.72
CA VAL A 286 24.29 -1.57 7.47
C VAL A 286 25.53 -2.40 7.72
N GLU A 287 25.54 -3.19 8.78
CA GLU A 287 26.57 -4.16 9.10
C GLU A 287 26.15 -5.54 8.59
N VAL A 288 26.91 -6.15 7.69
CA VAL A 288 26.63 -7.50 7.18
C VAL A 288 27.58 -8.52 7.84
N VAL A 289 27.01 -9.50 8.54
CA VAL A 289 27.75 -10.55 9.25
C VAL A 289 27.63 -11.87 8.49
N ARG A 290 28.72 -12.38 7.93
CA ARG A 290 28.74 -13.53 7.01
C ARG A 290 29.21 -14.85 7.61
N ASP A 291 29.44 -14.91 8.92
CA ASP A 291 30.01 -16.07 9.63
C ASP A 291 28.97 -17.14 10.01
N PHE A 292 27.85 -17.17 9.32
CA PHE A 292 26.73 -18.05 9.65
C PHE A 292 26.46 -19.05 8.51
N PRO A 293 26.05 -20.30 8.84
CA PRO A 293 25.69 -21.28 7.83
C PRO A 293 24.41 -20.88 7.10
N ALA A 294 24.43 -20.89 5.77
CA ALA A 294 23.27 -20.64 4.93
C ALA A 294 22.40 -21.90 4.73
N ASN A 295 21.42 -21.81 3.82
CA ASN A 295 20.42 -22.84 3.61
C ASN A 295 20.96 -24.17 3.00
N ASP A 296 22.17 -24.16 2.47
CA ASP A 296 22.91 -25.35 2.04
C ASP A 296 23.21 -26.33 3.18
N ARG A 297 23.30 -25.82 4.43
CA ARG A 297 23.53 -26.60 5.67
C ARG A 297 22.38 -26.46 6.65
N LEU A 298 21.20 -26.98 6.27
CA LEU A 298 19.93 -26.75 6.94
C LEU A 298 19.96 -26.92 8.47
N ASN A 299 20.50 -28.04 9.00
CA ASN A 299 20.53 -28.28 10.44
C ASN A 299 21.40 -27.26 11.19
N ARG A 300 22.56 -26.90 10.63
CA ARG A 300 23.46 -25.89 11.20
C ARG A 300 22.82 -24.50 11.14
N ARG A 301 22.13 -24.19 10.05
CA ARG A 301 21.36 -22.94 9.90
C ARG A 301 20.28 -22.83 10.97
N ILE A 302 19.46 -23.87 11.14
CA ILE A 302 18.40 -23.87 12.16
C ILE A 302 18.99 -23.62 13.56
N LEU A 303 20.06 -24.30 13.93
CA LEU A 303 20.73 -24.05 15.20
C LEU A 303 21.28 -22.62 15.30
N ALA A 304 21.82 -22.07 14.20
CA ALA A 304 22.31 -20.71 14.17
C ALA A 304 21.16 -19.70 14.37
N ASP A 305 20.06 -19.83 13.63
CA ASP A 305 18.89 -18.96 13.73
C ASP A 305 18.27 -18.95 15.13
N HIS A 306 18.25 -20.11 15.81
CA HIS A 306 17.63 -20.20 17.13
C HIS A 306 18.53 -19.80 18.30
N PHE A 307 19.86 -19.94 18.18
CA PHE A 307 20.78 -19.77 19.33
C PHE A 307 21.88 -18.75 19.08
N ARG A 308 22.55 -18.77 17.91
CA ARG A 308 23.73 -17.94 17.65
C ARG A 308 23.36 -16.53 17.17
N VAL A 309 22.43 -16.43 16.24
CA VAL A 309 21.98 -15.14 15.66
C VAL A 309 21.39 -14.23 16.75
N PRO A 310 20.46 -14.67 17.63
CA PRO A 310 19.91 -13.78 18.65
C PRO A 310 20.97 -13.25 19.61
N LEU A 311 21.93 -14.09 19.98
CA LEU A 311 23.05 -13.67 20.85
C LEU A 311 24.00 -12.70 20.13
N ALA A 312 24.33 -12.96 18.88
CA ALA A 312 25.18 -12.09 18.06
C ALA A 312 24.52 -10.73 17.80
N ALA A 313 23.21 -10.71 17.55
CA ALA A 313 22.42 -9.50 17.39
C ALA A 313 22.43 -8.64 18.66
N ARG A 314 22.20 -9.27 19.82
CA ARG A 314 22.25 -8.58 21.14
C ARG A 314 23.65 -8.00 21.41
N ARG A 315 24.72 -8.75 21.16
CA ARG A 315 26.10 -8.28 21.35
C ARG A 315 26.45 -7.08 20.47
N ARG A 316 25.80 -6.94 19.32
CA ARG A 316 25.94 -5.79 18.41
C ARG A 316 25.01 -4.63 18.72
N GLY A 317 24.28 -4.71 19.83
CA GLY A 317 23.38 -3.65 20.28
C GLY A 317 22.06 -3.54 19.50
N ALA A 318 21.66 -4.60 18.78
CA ALA A 318 20.34 -4.62 18.16
C ALA A 318 19.23 -4.62 19.22
N GLN A 319 18.15 -3.90 18.94
CA GLN A 319 17.02 -3.71 19.86
C GLN A 319 15.83 -4.63 19.50
N ALA A 320 15.79 -5.15 18.29
CA ALA A 320 14.84 -6.17 17.87
C ALA A 320 15.46 -7.07 16.79
N LEU A 321 14.96 -8.30 16.68
CA LEU A 321 15.35 -9.26 15.66
C LEU A 321 14.14 -9.60 14.77
N LEU A 322 14.29 -9.37 13.48
CA LEU A 322 13.30 -9.70 12.44
C LEU A 322 13.56 -11.11 11.92
N THR A 323 12.50 -11.92 11.90
CA THR A 323 12.54 -13.33 11.45
C THR A 323 11.34 -13.65 10.58
N VAL A 324 11.42 -14.72 9.80
CA VAL A 324 10.33 -15.21 8.94
C VAL A 324 9.94 -16.62 9.34
N GLY A 325 8.68 -16.78 9.72
CA GLY A 325 8.09 -18.09 9.99
C GLY A 325 8.58 -18.78 11.28
N PHE A 326 9.44 -18.15 12.07
CA PHE A 326 9.89 -18.68 13.35
C PHE A 326 10.19 -17.57 14.38
N VAL A 327 10.17 -17.91 15.65
CA VAL A 327 10.71 -17.10 16.73
C VAL A 327 11.90 -17.86 17.32
N PRO A 328 13.04 -17.21 17.62
CA PRO A 328 14.19 -17.93 18.20
C PRO A 328 13.86 -18.61 19.52
N VAL A 329 14.35 -19.83 19.71
CA VAL A 329 14.22 -20.54 20.99
C VAL A 329 14.94 -19.77 22.10
N ARG A 330 16.16 -19.31 21.82
CA ARG A 330 16.88 -18.40 22.72
C ARG A 330 16.50 -16.97 22.42
N LYS A 331 15.40 -16.52 23.01
CA LYS A 331 14.92 -15.14 22.84
C LYS A 331 15.77 -14.17 23.68
N CYS A 332 16.76 -13.53 23.08
CA CYS A 332 17.64 -12.54 23.72
C CYS A 332 17.21 -11.08 23.43
N LEU A 333 16.30 -10.87 22.50
CA LEU A 333 15.80 -9.58 22.00
C LEU A 333 14.31 -9.70 21.72
N PRO A 334 13.58 -8.59 21.68
CA PRO A 334 12.25 -8.54 21.08
C PRO A 334 12.26 -9.16 19.67
N ALA A 335 11.32 -10.07 19.42
CA ALA A 335 11.23 -10.81 18.17
C ALA A 335 10.07 -10.31 17.32
N VAL A 336 10.38 -9.88 16.09
CA VAL A 336 9.41 -9.48 15.07
C VAL A 336 9.21 -10.66 14.13
N LEU A 337 8.07 -11.29 14.21
CA LEU A 337 7.73 -12.47 13.41
C LEU A 337 7.01 -12.03 12.13
N HIS A 338 7.63 -12.22 10.97
CA HIS A 338 6.95 -12.08 9.69
C HIS A 338 6.27 -13.39 9.31
N VAL A 339 4.95 -13.34 9.16
CA VAL A 339 4.14 -14.46 8.68
C VAL A 339 3.70 -14.12 7.26
N LEU A 340 4.44 -14.64 6.30
CA LEU A 340 4.18 -14.41 4.87
C LEU A 340 3.33 -15.52 4.25
N SER A 341 3.21 -16.68 4.90
CA SER A 341 2.44 -17.82 4.40
C SER A 341 2.07 -18.77 5.53
N LEU A 342 0.82 -19.22 5.50
CA LEU A 342 0.33 -20.35 6.28
C LEU A 342 0.22 -21.65 5.46
N GLN A 343 0.57 -21.62 4.17
CA GLN A 343 0.67 -22.83 3.32
C GLN A 343 1.54 -23.93 3.93
N THR A 344 2.40 -23.51 4.84
CA THR A 344 3.24 -24.39 5.64
C THR A 344 2.45 -25.29 6.58
N LEU A 345 1.20 -24.96 6.88
CA LEU A 345 0.31 -25.79 7.71
C LEU A 345 -0.45 -26.84 6.90
N ASP A 346 -0.48 -26.72 5.57
CA ASP A 346 -1.15 -27.72 4.71
C ASP A 346 -0.37 -29.05 4.74
N LYS A 347 -1.04 -30.09 5.24
CA LYS A 347 -0.49 -31.47 5.33
C LYS A 347 -0.15 -32.08 3.96
N ARG A 348 -0.66 -31.49 2.87
CA ARG A 348 -0.45 -31.96 1.49
C ARG A 348 0.87 -31.51 0.87
N ASN A 349 1.62 -30.64 1.52
CA ASN A 349 2.96 -30.26 1.06
C ASN A 349 3.97 -31.37 1.37
N SER A 350 4.66 -31.86 0.36
CA SER A 350 5.62 -32.98 0.35
C SER A 350 6.93 -32.73 1.13
N LEU A 351 6.84 -32.02 2.23
CA LEU A 351 7.96 -31.87 3.15
C LEU A 351 8.13 -33.16 3.97
N GLY A 352 9.35 -33.67 4.06
CA GLY A 352 9.63 -34.87 4.87
C GLY A 352 9.12 -34.71 6.31
N VAL A 353 8.68 -35.82 6.90
CA VAL A 353 7.98 -35.88 8.21
C VAL A 353 8.70 -35.08 9.31
N LEU A 354 10.03 -35.13 9.37
CA LEU A 354 10.84 -34.39 10.34
C LEU A 354 10.75 -32.87 10.17
N ARG A 355 10.73 -32.38 8.94
CA ARG A 355 10.58 -30.93 8.65
C ARG A 355 9.19 -30.44 9.04
N GLN A 356 8.18 -31.25 8.78
CA GLN A 356 6.81 -30.93 9.14
C GLN A 356 6.63 -30.91 10.66
N PHE A 357 7.16 -31.92 11.37
CA PHE A 357 7.16 -31.96 12.82
C PHE A 357 7.87 -30.76 13.45
N TYR A 358 9.11 -30.47 13.00
CA TYR A 358 9.85 -29.29 13.46
C TYR A 358 9.03 -28.00 13.26
N ARG A 359 8.47 -27.81 12.08
CA ARG A 359 7.71 -26.60 11.76
C ARG A 359 6.44 -26.46 12.58
N ASN A 360 5.66 -27.53 12.70
CA ASN A 360 4.44 -27.53 13.51
C ASN A 360 4.77 -27.24 14.99
N THR A 361 5.88 -27.78 15.48
CA THR A 361 6.39 -27.51 16.83
C THR A 361 6.76 -26.04 16.99
N MET A 362 7.49 -25.45 16.03
CA MET A 362 7.86 -24.04 16.07
C MET A 362 6.64 -23.13 16.01
N ILE A 363 5.69 -23.41 15.14
CA ILE A 363 4.45 -22.63 15.04
C ILE A 363 3.69 -22.72 16.36
N LYS A 364 3.47 -23.93 16.88
CA LYS A 364 2.68 -24.14 18.10
C LYS A 364 3.30 -23.54 19.36
N TYR A 365 4.60 -23.68 19.55
CA TYR A 365 5.25 -23.34 20.83
C TYR A 365 6.09 -22.07 20.79
N ASN A 366 6.64 -21.68 19.63
CA ASN A 366 7.52 -20.51 19.53
C ASN A 366 6.81 -19.25 19.03
N TRP A 367 5.85 -19.36 18.11
CA TRP A 367 5.13 -18.18 17.63
C TRP A 367 4.47 -17.37 18.76
N PRO A 368 3.83 -17.97 19.77
CA PRO A 368 3.25 -17.21 20.89
C PRO A 368 4.22 -16.26 21.60
N ALA A 369 5.52 -16.51 21.49
CA ALA A 369 6.57 -15.68 22.08
C ALA A 369 6.96 -14.46 21.23
N ALA A 370 6.37 -14.24 20.06
CA ALA A 370 6.59 -13.05 19.25
C ALA A 370 6.11 -11.79 19.97
N ASP A 371 6.91 -10.72 19.94
CA ASP A 371 6.53 -9.42 20.50
C ASP A 371 5.72 -8.59 19.51
N LEU A 372 5.99 -8.77 18.22
CA LEU A 372 5.25 -8.18 17.12
C LEU A 372 5.08 -9.22 16.01
N VAL A 373 3.88 -9.31 15.44
CA VAL A 373 3.59 -10.13 14.26
C VAL A 373 3.30 -9.21 13.08
N VAL A 374 3.95 -9.46 11.96
CA VAL A 374 3.73 -8.74 10.70
C VAL A 374 3.18 -9.71 9.67
N THR A 375 2.02 -9.39 9.11
CA THR A 375 1.39 -10.14 8.01
C THR A 375 1.34 -9.27 6.75
N ASN A 376 1.32 -9.91 5.60
CA ASN A 376 1.30 -9.21 4.31
C ASN A 376 -0.11 -8.99 3.74
N SER A 377 -1.16 -9.43 4.44
CA SER A 377 -2.56 -9.24 4.04
C SER A 377 -3.49 -9.35 5.24
N GLN A 378 -4.70 -8.81 5.11
CA GLN A 378 -5.78 -9.02 6.09
C GLN A 378 -6.16 -10.49 6.16
N TRP A 379 -6.25 -11.16 5.00
CA TRP A 379 -6.52 -12.59 4.91
C TRP A 379 -5.54 -13.43 5.74
N THR A 380 -4.23 -13.17 5.61
CA THR A 380 -3.20 -13.85 6.42
C THR A 380 -3.34 -13.50 7.90
N ALA A 381 -3.65 -12.25 8.22
CA ALA A 381 -3.87 -11.80 9.60
C ALA A 381 -5.03 -12.53 10.26
N ASP A 382 -6.17 -12.65 9.57
CA ASP A 382 -7.37 -13.33 10.09
C ASP A 382 -7.10 -14.81 10.35
N GLN A 383 -6.37 -15.48 9.48
CA GLN A 383 -5.93 -16.86 9.69
C GLN A 383 -4.99 -17.00 10.90
N VAL A 384 -4.03 -16.08 11.05
CA VAL A 384 -3.13 -16.09 12.22
C VAL A 384 -3.92 -15.84 13.50
N LEU A 385 -4.85 -14.88 13.50
CA LEU A 385 -5.68 -14.56 14.65
C LEU A 385 -6.65 -15.66 15.03
N SER A 386 -7.14 -16.47 14.06
CA SER A 386 -7.95 -17.64 14.34
C SER A 386 -7.18 -18.70 15.14
N LEU A 387 -5.88 -18.81 14.90
CA LEU A 387 -4.99 -19.74 15.61
C LEU A 387 -4.42 -19.14 16.91
N TYR A 388 -4.19 -17.84 16.91
CA TYR A 388 -3.52 -17.11 18.00
C TYR A 388 -4.23 -15.77 18.30
N PRO A 389 -5.41 -15.78 18.96
CA PRO A 389 -6.17 -14.56 19.27
C PRO A 389 -5.39 -13.54 20.10
N GLN A 390 -4.39 -14.00 20.87
CA GLN A 390 -3.52 -13.14 21.69
C GLN A 390 -2.65 -12.16 20.87
N PHE A 391 -2.54 -12.33 19.56
CA PHE A 391 -1.79 -11.40 18.69
C PHE A 391 -2.58 -10.15 18.31
N LYS A 392 -3.88 -10.07 18.63
CA LYS A 392 -4.76 -8.95 18.21
C LYS A 392 -4.14 -7.56 18.46
N ASN A 393 -3.49 -7.35 19.61
CA ASN A 393 -2.91 -6.07 20.00
C ASN A 393 -1.43 -5.89 19.61
N ARG A 394 -0.80 -6.89 19.00
CA ARG A 394 0.60 -6.89 18.58
C ARG A 394 0.79 -7.44 17.16
N MET A 395 -0.21 -7.17 16.31
CA MET A 395 -0.19 -7.53 14.89
C MET A 395 -0.24 -6.27 14.04
N VAL A 396 0.52 -6.28 12.96
CA VAL A 396 0.53 -5.26 11.93
C VAL A 396 0.30 -5.91 10.58
N ILE A 397 -0.65 -5.39 9.84
CA ILE A 397 -0.89 -5.75 8.45
C ILE A 397 -0.13 -4.73 7.60
N SER A 398 0.83 -5.23 6.83
CA SER A 398 1.66 -4.40 5.96
C SER A 398 1.80 -5.10 4.62
N TYR A 399 1.09 -4.61 3.63
CA TYR A 399 1.06 -5.16 2.28
C TYR A 399 2.45 -5.20 1.66
N GLU A 400 2.64 -6.13 0.73
CA GLU A 400 3.86 -6.17 -0.07
C GLU A 400 3.99 -4.91 -0.93
N GLY A 401 5.23 -4.46 -1.10
CA GLY A 401 5.56 -3.37 -2.00
C GLY A 401 5.80 -3.87 -3.43
N LEU A 402 5.74 -2.94 -4.37
CA LEU A 402 6.05 -3.15 -5.78
C LEU A 402 7.18 -2.20 -6.19
N GLN A 403 8.08 -2.68 -7.05
CA GLN A 403 9.12 -1.87 -7.68
C GLN A 403 8.51 -1.15 -8.89
N HIS A 404 7.92 0.03 -8.65
CA HIS A 404 7.25 0.82 -9.69
C HIS A 404 8.20 1.35 -10.77
N GLU A 405 9.49 1.39 -10.49
CA GLU A 405 10.55 1.69 -11.44
C GLU A 405 10.79 0.59 -12.48
N ILE A 406 10.38 -0.66 -12.18
CA ILE A 406 10.47 -1.81 -13.08
C ILE A 406 9.10 -2.12 -13.68
N PHE A 407 8.08 -2.23 -12.81
CA PHE A 407 6.72 -2.60 -13.21
C PHE A 407 5.87 -1.34 -13.38
N HIS A 408 5.71 -0.91 -14.63
CA HIS A 408 4.91 0.26 -15.03
C HIS A 408 4.33 0.05 -16.44
N SER A 409 3.34 0.83 -16.80
CA SER A 409 2.62 0.68 -18.08
C SER A 409 3.28 1.35 -19.27
N ALA A 410 4.35 2.12 -19.08
CA ALA A 410 5.09 2.70 -20.19
C ALA A 410 5.93 1.62 -20.88
N ALA A 411 5.59 1.30 -22.11
CA ALA A 411 6.33 0.34 -22.95
C ALA A 411 7.49 1.05 -23.68
N ASP A 412 8.58 0.31 -23.87
CA ASP A 412 9.62 0.63 -24.83
C ASP A 412 9.24 0.04 -26.19
N GLU A 413 9.37 0.79 -27.26
CA GLU A 413 9.05 0.35 -28.64
C GLU A 413 9.80 -0.91 -29.05
N THR A 414 10.94 -1.21 -28.45
CA THR A 414 11.77 -2.39 -28.75
C THR A 414 11.34 -3.65 -28.00
N GLU A 415 10.41 -3.57 -27.04
CA GLU A 415 10.04 -4.72 -26.21
C GLU A 415 9.42 -5.87 -27.01
N ALA A 416 8.50 -5.56 -27.92
CA ALA A 416 7.88 -6.56 -28.76
C ALA A 416 8.94 -7.27 -29.64
N ALA A 417 9.88 -6.54 -30.21
CA ALA A 417 10.97 -7.10 -31.02
C ALA A 417 11.87 -8.01 -30.18
N ARG A 418 12.24 -7.60 -28.95
CA ARG A 418 13.04 -8.41 -28.02
C ARG A 418 12.32 -9.70 -27.59
N LEU A 419 11.02 -9.64 -27.34
CA LEU A 419 10.22 -10.83 -27.00
C LEU A 419 10.10 -11.78 -28.17
N LYS A 420 9.93 -11.25 -29.39
CA LYS A 420 9.91 -12.03 -30.62
C LYS A 420 11.27 -12.71 -30.89
N GLU A 421 12.37 -11.97 -30.78
CA GLU A 421 13.73 -12.50 -30.98
C GLU A 421 14.07 -13.59 -29.96
N LYS A 422 13.81 -13.35 -28.67
CA LYS A 422 14.24 -14.25 -27.60
C LYS A 422 13.32 -15.46 -27.41
N PHE A 423 12.02 -15.30 -27.61
CA PHE A 423 11.02 -16.32 -27.28
C PHE A 423 10.06 -16.66 -28.43
N GLY A 424 10.14 -15.97 -29.58
CA GLY A 424 9.20 -16.13 -30.67
C GLY A 424 7.78 -15.62 -30.36
N LEU A 425 7.65 -14.70 -29.40
CA LEU A 425 6.37 -14.19 -28.91
C LEU A 425 5.95 -12.92 -29.66
N GLU A 426 4.73 -12.94 -30.19
CA GLU A 426 4.05 -11.74 -30.68
C GLU A 426 3.13 -11.18 -29.57
N PRO A 427 2.89 -9.85 -29.52
CA PRO A 427 1.99 -9.25 -28.55
C PRO A 427 0.57 -9.86 -28.56
N GLY A 428 -0.07 -9.89 -27.38
CA GLY A 428 -1.47 -10.31 -27.27
C GLY A 428 -1.68 -11.74 -26.77
N TYR A 429 -0.66 -12.41 -26.25
CA TYR A 429 -0.77 -13.73 -25.62
C TYR A 429 -1.44 -13.67 -24.25
N PHE A 430 -1.94 -14.81 -23.76
CA PHE A 430 -2.28 -15.00 -22.35
C PHE A 430 -1.03 -15.38 -21.58
N LEU A 431 -0.83 -14.77 -20.43
CA LEU A 431 0.39 -14.92 -19.65
C LEU A 431 0.11 -15.54 -18.28
N TRP A 432 0.89 -16.55 -17.92
CA TRP A 432 0.97 -17.12 -16.58
C TRP A 432 2.44 -17.08 -16.12
N ILE A 433 2.70 -16.52 -14.92
CA ILE A 433 4.04 -16.46 -14.35
C ILE A 433 4.01 -17.03 -12.94
N SER A 434 4.63 -18.18 -12.76
CA SER A 434 4.84 -18.80 -11.44
C SER A 434 5.79 -19.99 -11.56
N ASN A 435 6.37 -20.45 -10.43
CA ASN A 435 6.94 -21.79 -10.41
C ASN A 435 5.82 -22.84 -10.47
N PHE A 436 6.07 -23.94 -11.18
CA PHE A 436 5.08 -25.00 -11.42
C PHE A 436 4.88 -25.88 -10.18
N TYR A 437 4.44 -25.28 -9.07
CA TYR A 437 3.98 -26.05 -7.91
C TYR A 437 2.54 -26.56 -8.15
N PRO A 438 2.16 -27.74 -7.64
CA PRO A 438 0.81 -28.29 -7.85
C PRO A 438 -0.33 -27.38 -7.35
N TYR A 439 -0.11 -26.58 -6.31
CA TYR A 439 -1.13 -25.66 -5.80
C TYR A 439 -1.32 -24.41 -6.71
N LYS A 440 -0.43 -24.20 -7.68
CA LYS A 440 -0.57 -23.14 -8.69
C LYS A 440 -1.53 -23.52 -9.82
N GLN A 441 -1.91 -24.80 -9.88
CA GLN A 441 -2.98 -25.33 -10.73
C GLN A 441 -2.85 -24.94 -12.22
N ALA A 442 -1.63 -25.03 -12.76
CA ALA A 442 -1.35 -24.74 -14.17
C ALA A 442 -2.25 -25.54 -15.11
N GLU A 443 -2.55 -26.79 -14.75
CA GLU A 443 -3.37 -27.72 -15.51
C GLU A 443 -4.82 -27.23 -15.68
N LEU A 444 -5.39 -26.57 -14.68
CA LEU A 444 -6.75 -26.01 -14.75
C LEU A 444 -6.82 -24.85 -15.76
N LEU A 445 -5.79 -23.99 -15.78
CA LEU A 445 -5.70 -22.93 -16.79
C LEU A 445 -5.61 -23.53 -18.20
N ILE A 446 -4.77 -24.55 -18.40
CA ILE A 446 -4.64 -25.23 -19.69
C ILE A 446 -5.96 -25.87 -20.11
N ALA A 447 -6.69 -26.50 -19.18
CA ALA A 447 -7.98 -27.12 -19.45
C ALA A 447 -9.04 -26.09 -19.94
N GLY A 448 -9.10 -24.94 -19.27
CA GLY A 448 -9.99 -23.86 -19.71
C GLY A 448 -9.55 -23.22 -21.03
N TYR A 449 -8.26 -22.99 -21.20
CA TYR A 449 -7.70 -22.47 -22.45
C TYR A 449 -8.00 -23.40 -23.66
N ALA A 450 -7.97 -24.71 -23.44
CA ALA A 450 -8.26 -25.69 -24.48
C ALA A 450 -9.71 -25.60 -25.01
N GLN A 451 -10.65 -25.06 -24.25
CA GLN A 451 -12.04 -24.85 -24.68
C GLN A 451 -12.22 -23.64 -25.60
N LEU A 452 -11.22 -22.77 -25.74
CA LEU A 452 -11.26 -21.67 -26.71
C LEU A 452 -11.28 -22.20 -28.14
N ARG A 453 -11.93 -21.43 -29.01
CA ARG A 453 -11.90 -21.74 -30.47
C ARG A 453 -10.46 -21.75 -31.00
N PRO A 454 -10.14 -22.62 -31.96
CA PRO A 454 -8.79 -22.71 -32.54
C PRO A 454 -8.25 -21.36 -33.07
N GLU A 455 -9.12 -20.52 -33.64
CA GLU A 455 -8.76 -19.17 -34.12
C GLU A 455 -8.32 -18.26 -32.98
N THR A 456 -9.04 -18.32 -31.87
CA THR A 456 -8.70 -17.54 -30.66
C THR A 456 -7.36 -18.00 -30.08
N ARG A 457 -7.12 -19.33 -29.99
CA ARG A 457 -5.85 -19.85 -29.47
C ARG A 457 -4.66 -19.48 -30.35
N ARG A 458 -4.83 -19.56 -31.69
CA ARG A 458 -3.77 -19.14 -32.63
C ARG A 458 -3.45 -17.65 -32.53
N ARG A 459 -4.45 -16.81 -32.24
CA ARG A 459 -4.29 -15.36 -32.07
C ARG A 459 -3.72 -14.99 -30.71
N HIS A 460 -4.05 -15.77 -29.69
CA HIS A 460 -3.69 -15.55 -28.31
C HIS A 460 -3.09 -16.83 -27.69
N PRO A 461 -1.84 -17.19 -28.02
CA PRO A 461 -1.19 -18.36 -27.44
C PRO A 461 -1.08 -18.21 -25.91
N LEU A 462 -1.02 -19.33 -25.18
CA LEU A 462 -0.80 -19.34 -23.74
C LEU A 462 0.70 -19.45 -23.45
N VAL A 463 1.27 -18.46 -22.78
CA VAL A 463 2.68 -18.40 -22.39
C VAL A 463 2.80 -18.65 -20.89
N MET A 464 3.50 -19.71 -20.51
CA MET A 464 3.64 -20.15 -19.13
C MET A 464 5.11 -20.11 -18.69
N VAL A 465 5.44 -19.10 -17.90
CA VAL A 465 6.80 -18.77 -17.46
C VAL A 465 7.05 -19.28 -16.06
N GLY A 466 8.17 -19.97 -15.83
CA GLY A 466 8.59 -20.40 -14.51
C GLY A 466 9.43 -21.67 -14.46
N GLY A 467 9.94 -21.99 -13.28
CA GLY A 467 10.77 -23.17 -13.06
C GLY A 467 9.95 -24.43 -12.76
N ASN A 468 10.52 -25.61 -13.11
CA ASN A 468 9.93 -26.91 -12.77
C ASN A 468 10.09 -27.22 -11.28
N TRP A 469 9.01 -27.43 -10.58
CA TRP A 469 8.98 -27.84 -9.17
C TRP A 469 8.04 -29.01 -8.98
N LEU A 470 8.52 -30.06 -8.33
CA LEU A 470 7.74 -31.28 -8.03
C LEU A 470 7.05 -31.87 -9.30
N ASN A 471 7.75 -31.83 -10.42
CA ASN A 471 7.29 -32.28 -11.75
C ASN A 471 6.02 -31.56 -12.26
N GLY A 472 5.70 -30.37 -11.74
CA GLY A 472 4.51 -29.62 -12.14
C GLY A 472 4.58 -29.12 -13.58
N LEU A 473 5.77 -28.79 -14.11
CA LEU A 473 5.95 -28.44 -15.52
C LEU A 473 5.66 -29.65 -16.44
N ASP A 474 6.08 -30.84 -16.03
CA ASP A 474 5.87 -32.06 -16.81
C ASP A 474 4.36 -32.43 -16.83
N ALA A 475 3.67 -32.24 -15.70
CA ALA A 475 2.22 -32.38 -15.62
C ALA A 475 1.49 -31.37 -16.53
N ALA A 476 1.90 -30.10 -16.52
CA ALA A 476 1.32 -29.08 -17.40
C ALA A 476 1.52 -29.41 -18.89
N ARG A 477 2.72 -29.85 -19.29
CA ARG A 477 3.00 -30.30 -20.67
C ARG A 477 2.17 -31.51 -21.05
N SER A 478 2.05 -32.50 -20.16
CA SER A 478 1.22 -33.68 -20.39
C SER A 478 -0.26 -33.31 -20.58
N THR A 479 -0.76 -32.36 -19.76
CA THR A 479 -2.12 -31.84 -19.89
C THR A 479 -2.32 -31.14 -21.24
N ALA A 480 -1.41 -30.28 -21.67
CA ALA A 480 -1.49 -29.60 -22.96
C ALA A 480 -1.53 -30.60 -24.13
N LYS A 481 -0.71 -31.67 -24.07
CA LYS A 481 -0.67 -32.73 -25.05
C LYS A 481 -1.96 -33.56 -25.07
N SER A 482 -2.46 -33.96 -23.90
CA SER A 482 -3.69 -34.76 -23.80
C SER A 482 -4.94 -34.03 -24.29
N LEU A 483 -4.94 -32.69 -24.20
CA LEU A 483 -6.01 -31.83 -24.70
C LEU A 483 -5.78 -31.33 -26.13
N GLY A 484 -4.69 -31.73 -26.79
CA GLY A 484 -4.39 -31.39 -28.20
C GLY A 484 -4.05 -29.92 -28.43
N VAL A 485 -3.56 -29.21 -27.37
CA VAL A 485 -3.22 -27.79 -27.43
C VAL A 485 -1.74 -27.51 -27.25
N GLU A 486 -0.88 -28.52 -27.33
CA GLU A 486 0.56 -28.40 -27.10
C GLU A 486 1.25 -27.41 -28.04
N LYS A 487 0.70 -27.16 -29.23
CA LYS A 487 1.21 -26.18 -30.20
C LYS A 487 0.83 -24.73 -29.85
N ASP A 488 -0.24 -24.56 -29.08
CA ASP A 488 -0.78 -23.26 -28.69
C ASP A 488 -0.26 -22.82 -27.29
N VAL A 489 0.46 -23.71 -26.56
CA VAL A 489 0.99 -23.44 -25.21
C VAL A 489 2.51 -23.41 -25.24
N GLN A 490 3.11 -22.30 -24.86
CA GLN A 490 4.56 -22.13 -24.83
C GLN A 490 5.08 -22.14 -23.39
N PHE A 491 6.23 -22.79 -23.18
CA PHE A 491 6.90 -22.91 -21.89
C PHE A 491 8.35 -22.38 -21.99
N PRO A 492 8.56 -21.04 -21.94
CA PRO A 492 9.89 -20.44 -22.05
C PRO A 492 10.87 -20.82 -20.90
N GLY A 493 10.34 -21.42 -19.84
CA GLY A 493 11.13 -21.70 -18.63
C GLY A 493 11.24 -20.48 -17.72
N TRP A 494 12.34 -20.41 -16.97
CA TRP A 494 12.64 -19.25 -16.14
C TRP A 494 13.16 -18.09 -17.01
N VAL A 495 12.71 -16.87 -16.72
CA VAL A 495 13.14 -15.65 -17.42
C VAL A 495 13.79 -14.66 -16.45
N ASP A 496 14.69 -13.83 -16.97
CA ASP A 496 15.34 -12.77 -16.20
C ASP A 496 14.35 -11.67 -15.78
N ASP A 497 14.61 -11.05 -14.63
CA ASP A 497 13.78 -9.96 -14.10
C ASP A 497 13.56 -8.83 -15.13
N ALA A 498 14.56 -8.54 -15.97
CA ALA A 498 14.49 -7.54 -17.03
C ALA A 498 13.44 -7.86 -18.12
N MET A 499 13.07 -9.13 -18.28
CA MET A 499 12.07 -9.57 -19.26
C MET A 499 10.66 -9.70 -18.66
N LEU A 500 10.51 -9.65 -17.33
CA LEU A 500 9.20 -9.83 -16.69
C LEU A 500 8.23 -8.69 -17.03
N ALA A 501 8.66 -7.44 -16.90
CA ALA A 501 7.81 -6.29 -17.18
C ALA A 501 7.40 -6.22 -18.67
N PRO A 502 8.29 -6.42 -19.65
CA PRO A 502 7.92 -6.62 -21.07
C PRO A 502 6.88 -7.72 -21.29
N LEU A 503 7.07 -8.90 -20.65
CA LEU A 503 6.12 -10.01 -20.77
C LEU A 503 4.72 -9.62 -20.26
N TYR A 504 4.63 -8.92 -19.14
CA TYR A 504 3.34 -8.41 -18.68
C TYR A 504 2.75 -7.40 -19.64
N ARG A 505 3.50 -6.37 -20.07
CA ARG A 505 2.99 -5.28 -20.92
C ARG A 505 2.44 -5.75 -22.26
N GLN A 506 3.05 -6.77 -22.85
CA GLN A 506 2.66 -7.30 -24.15
C GLN A 506 1.58 -8.39 -24.09
N ALA A 507 1.17 -8.81 -22.89
CA ALA A 507 0.12 -9.80 -22.71
C ALA A 507 -1.29 -9.19 -22.87
N ALA A 508 -2.21 -9.95 -23.49
CA ALA A 508 -3.64 -9.62 -23.53
C ALA A 508 -4.28 -9.71 -22.14
N ALA A 509 -3.90 -10.74 -21.37
CA ALA A 509 -4.32 -10.92 -19.99
C ALA A 509 -3.27 -11.71 -19.20
N PHE A 510 -3.23 -11.44 -17.89
CA PHE A 510 -2.47 -12.22 -16.92
C PHE A 510 -3.39 -13.19 -16.19
N CYS A 511 -3.01 -14.46 -16.11
CA CYS A 511 -3.80 -15.54 -15.54
C CYS A 511 -3.19 -16.05 -14.24
N LEU A 512 -4.00 -16.18 -13.17
CA LEU A 512 -3.56 -16.76 -11.90
C LEU A 512 -4.55 -17.81 -11.42
N ALA A 513 -4.25 -19.08 -11.66
CA ALA A 513 -5.09 -20.22 -11.29
C ALA A 513 -4.87 -20.74 -9.86
N SER A 514 -3.99 -20.14 -9.10
CA SER A 514 -3.55 -20.64 -7.79
C SER A 514 -4.71 -20.93 -6.84
N ARG A 515 -4.71 -22.12 -6.23
CA ARG A 515 -5.66 -22.49 -5.17
C ARG A 515 -5.42 -21.68 -3.89
N GLU A 516 -4.19 -21.29 -3.66
CA GLU A 516 -3.75 -20.58 -2.46
C GLU A 516 -2.71 -19.53 -2.83
N GLU A 517 -2.88 -18.34 -2.31
CA GLU A 517 -1.90 -17.26 -2.33
C GLU A 517 -1.86 -16.58 -0.96
N THR A 518 -0.73 -15.97 -0.67
CA THR A 518 -0.59 -15.17 0.55
C THR A 518 -0.69 -13.69 0.28
N PHE A 519 -0.37 -13.29 -0.95
CA PHE A 519 -0.54 -11.93 -1.45
C PHE A 519 -0.81 -11.90 -2.96
N GLY A 520 0.01 -12.61 -3.76
CA GLY A 520 -0.13 -12.60 -5.22
C GLY A 520 0.65 -11.46 -5.88
N ARG A 521 1.95 -11.34 -5.60
CA ARG A 521 2.81 -10.29 -6.19
C ARG A 521 2.71 -10.18 -7.70
N CYS A 522 2.66 -11.33 -8.40
CA CYS A 522 2.52 -11.36 -9.85
C CYS A 522 1.23 -10.68 -10.36
N VAL A 523 0.17 -10.63 -9.54
CA VAL A 523 -1.06 -9.91 -9.90
C VAL A 523 -0.84 -8.40 -9.86
N ILE A 524 -0.20 -7.88 -8.81
CA ILE A 524 0.09 -6.45 -8.73
C ILE A 524 1.15 -6.01 -9.74
N GLU A 525 2.08 -6.89 -10.11
CA GLU A 525 3.05 -6.67 -11.19
C GLU A 525 2.34 -6.54 -12.55
N ALA A 526 1.41 -7.46 -12.85
CA ALA A 526 0.57 -7.41 -14.05
C ALA A 526 -0.28 -6.13 -14.09
N MET A 527 -0.97 -5.80 -12.99
CA MET A 527 -1.79 -4.58 -12.89
C MET A 527 -0.95 -3.31 -13.10
N ALA A 528 0.28 -3.27 -12.58
CA ALA A 528 1.19 -2.12 -12.74
C ALA A 528 1.70 -1.97 -14.18
N CYS A 529 1.87 -3.08 -14.87
CA CYS A 529 2.18 -3.10 -16.30
C CYS A 529 0.96 -2.79 -17.19
N GLY A 530 -0.22 -2.60 -16.59
CA GLY A 530 -1.45 -2.32 -17.30
C GLY A 530 -2.04 -3.57 -17.96
N THR A 531 -1.77 -4.76 -17.45
CA THR A 531 -2.28 -6.03 -17.96
C THR A 531 -3.52 -6.44 -17.17
N PRO A 532 -4.68 -6.65 -17.82
CA PRO A 532 -5.87 -7.14 -17.16
C PRO A 532 -5.66 -8.52 -16.53
N GLY A 533 -6.13 -8.71 -15.29
CA GLY A 533 -6.02 -9.99 -14.57
C GLY A 533 -7.25 -10.87 -14.73
N VAL A 534 -7.03 -12.19 -14.89
CA VAL A 534 -8.02 -13.26 -14.71
C VAL A 534 -7.49 -14.14 -13.58
N VAL A 535 -8.11 -14.07 -12.41
CA VAL A 535 -7.57 -14.67 -11.19
C VAL A 535 -8.57 -15.62 -10.56
N ASN A 536 -8.07 -16.64 -9.86
CA ASN A 536 -8.92 -17.62 -9.19
C ASN A 536 -9.71 -16.98 -8.04
N ASP A 537 -10.94 -17.46 -7.83
CA ASP A 537 -11.83 -17.04 -6.74
C ASP A 537 -11.32 -17.58 -5.40
N ILE A 538 -10.40 -16.84 -4.82
CA ILE A 538 -9.85 -17.06 -3.48
C ILE A 538 -9.83 -15.73 -2.70
N PRO A 539 -10.04 -15.77 -1.38
CA PRO A 539 -10.23 -14.54 -0.58
C PRO A 539 -9.16 -13.47 -0.76
N ILE A 540 -7.90 -13.87 -0.86
CA ILE A 540 -6.80 -12.92 -1.03
C ILE A 540 -6.86 -12.17 -2.37
N MET A 541 -7.42 -12.75 -3.43
CA MET A 541 -7.55 -12.06 -4.71
C MET A 541 -8.61 -10.96 -4.64
N HIS A 542 -9.69 -11.15 -3.89
CA HIS A 542 -10.65 -10.07 -3.62
C HIS A 542 -10.00 -8.90 -2.88
N GLU A 543 -9.13 -9.20 -1.89
CA GLU A 543 -8.41 -8.18 -1.12
C GLU A 543 -7.39 -7.42 -1.99
N VAL A 544 -6.55 -8.13 -2.73
CA VAL A 544 -5.45 -7.53 -3.50
C VAL A 544 -5.97 -6.78 -4.71
N THR A 545 -6.87 -7.39 -5.49
CA THR A 545 -7.38 -6.77 -6.71
C THR A 545 -8.46 -5.72 -6.45
N ALA A 546 -9.15 -5.80 -5.32
CA ALA A 546 -10.27 -4.91 -4.98
C ALA A 546 -11.34 -4.82 -6.10
N GLY A 547 -11.59 -5.93 -6.82
CA GLY A 547 -12.53 -5.99 -7.93
C GLY A 547 -11.99 -5.47 -9.27
N HIS A 548 -10.69 -5.19 -9.39
CA HIS A 548 -10.06 -4.70 -10.61
C HIS A 548 -9.39 -5.82 -11.43
N ALA A 549 -9.87 -7.05 -11.28
CA ALA A 549 -9.57 -8.21 -12.12
C ALA A 549 -10.85 -9.03 -12.33
N LEU A 550 -10.88 -9.90 -13.32
CA LEU A 550 -11.91 -10.93 -13.42
C LEU A 550 -11.58 -12.03 -12.42
N ILE A 551 -12.48 -12.26 -11.46
CA ILE A 551 -12.37 -13.31 -10.45
C ILE A 551 -13.30 -14.44 -10.85
N ILE A 552 -12.75 -15.64 -11.05
CA ILE A 552 -13.47 -16.81 -11.57
C ILE A 552 -13.02 -18.07 -10.85
N ASP A 553 -13.87 -19.10 -10.84
CA ASP A 553 -13.48 -20.42 -10.35
C ASP A 553 -12.73 -21.18 -11.47
N TYR A 554 -11.44 -21.38 -11.30
CA TYR A 554 -10.60 -22.10 -12.26
C TYR A 554 -10.90 -23.60 -12.36
N ARG A 555 -11.69 -24.17 -11.45
CA ARG A 555 -12.18 -25.55 -11.53
C ARG A 555 -13.24 -25.69 -12.62
N ASP A 556 -13.90 -24.62 -13.02
CA ASP A 556 -14.81 -24.55 -14.13
C ASP A 556 -14.06 -24.10 -15.41
N ALA A 557 -13.69 -25.07 -16.24
CA ALA A 557 -12.96 -24.80 -17.48
C ALA A 557 -13.75 -23.93 -18.48
N ALA A 558 -15.10 -23.98 -18.45
CA ALA A 558 -15.94 -23.14 -19.30
C ALA A 558 -15.89 -21.68 -18.84
N ALA A 559 -15.93 -21.41 -17.52
CA ALA A 559 -15.78 -20.08 -16.96
C ALA A 559 -14.40 -19.47 -17.28
N VAL A 560 -13.33 -20.29 -17.28
CA VAL A 560 -12.00 -19.84 -17.69
C VAL A 560 -12.00 -19.44 -19.17
N ALA A 561 -12.55 -20.28 -20.06
CA ALA A 561 -12.64 -19.96 -21.48
C ALA A 561 -13.46 -18.70 -21.74
N GLU A 562 -14.62 -18.56 -21.09
CA GLU A 562 -15.47 -17.37 -21.21
C GLU A 562 -14.73 -16.10 -20.76
N ALA A 563 -14.04 -16.13 -19.62
CA ALA A 563 -13.28 -14.99 -19.12
C ALA A 563 -12.14 -14.58 -20.07
N LEU A 564 -11.38 -15.54 -20.60
CA LEU A 564 -10.33 -15.29 -21.58
C LEU A 564 -10.89 -14.72 -22.89
N GLN A 565 -12.01 -15.25 -23.37
CA GLN A 565 -12.69 -14.73 -24.56
C GLN A 565 -13.23 -13.33 -24.32
N LYS A 566 -13.86 -13.09 -23.17
CA LYS A 566 -14.44 -11.80 -22.80
C LYS A 566 -13.37 -10.70 -22.74
N ILE A 567 -12.22 -10.98 -22.15
CA ILE A 567 -11.13 -9.98 -22.06
C ILE A 567 -10.56 -9.59 -23.42
N THR A 568 -10.57 -10.51 -24.39
CA THR A 568 -10.05 -10.24 -25.74
C THR A 568 -11.09 -9.64 -26.68
N ALA A 569 -12.39 -9.88 -26.44
CA ALA A 569 -13.49 -9.39 -27.27
C ALA A 569 -14.06 -8.05 -26.75
N ASP A 570 -14.11 -7.84 -25.44
CA ASP A 570 -14.65 -6.64 -24.81
C ASP A 570 -13.51 -5.64 -24.48
N HIS A 571 -13.18 -4.80 -25.44
CA HIS A 571 -12.12 -3.80 -25.31
C HIS A 571 -12.43 -2.76 -24.24
N GLU A 572 -13.70 -2.46 -23.96
CA GLU A 572 -14.11 -1.51 -22.93
C GLU A 572 -13.85 -2.08 -21.54
N LEU A 573 -14.22 -3.35 -21.32
CA LEU A 573 -13.90 -4.09 -20.11
C LEU A 573 -12.38 -4.15 -19.87
N ALA A 574 -11.61 -4.54 -20.87
CA ALA A 574 -10.16 -4.63 -20.78
C ALA A 574 -9.53 -3.27 -20.45
N ALA A 575 -9.98 -2.19 -21.11
CA ALA A 575 -9.53 -0.83 -20.83
C ALA A 575 -9.90 -0.35 -19.42
N ARG A 576 -11.08 -0.72 -18.93
CA ARG A 576 -11.52 -0.43 -17.56
C ARG A 576 -10.64 -1.15 -16.55
N LEU A 577 -10.44 -2.46 -16.68
CA LEU A 577 -9.62 -3.25 -15.75
C LEU A 577 -8.16 -2.74 -15.73
N ARG A 578 -7.61 -2.39 -16.90
CA ARG A 578 -6.28 -1.77 -17.01
C ARG A 578 -6.19 -0.46 -16.24
N ARG A 579 -7.10 0.47 -16.49
CA ARG A 579 -7.10 1.79 -15.84
C ARG A 579 -7.26 1.69 -14.33
N ASP A 580 -8.21 0.88 -13.89
CA ASP A 580 -8.56 0.75 -12.47
C ASP A 580 -7.47 -0.04 -11.72
N GLY A 581 -6.85 -1.04 -12.38
CA GLY A 581 -5.68 -1.75 -11.89
C GLY A 581 -4.48 -0.83 -11.66
N LEU A 582 -4.18 0.06 -12.62
CA LEU A 582 -3.12 1.07 -12.49
C LEU A 582 -3.34 2.04 -11.32
N ILE A 583 -4.60 2.31 -10.97
CA ILE A 583 -4.94 3.11 -9.78
C ILE A 583 -4.70 2.30 -8.52
N ARG A 584 -5.14 1.04 -8.50
CA ARG A 584 -5.03 0.16 -7.33
C ARG A 584 -3.59 -0.07 -6.89
N VAL A 585 -2.68 -0.33 -7.82
CA VAL A 585 -1.28 -0.67 -7.51
C VAL A 585 -0.49 0.47 -6.85
N ARG A 586 -0.95 1.70 -6.93
CA ARG A 586 -0.33 2.84 -6.24
C ARG A 586 -0.36 2.72 -4.71
N GLU A 587 -1.18 1.82 -4.17
CA GLU A 587 -1.22 1.54 -2.74
C GLU A 587 -0.10 0.60 -2.28
N PHE A 588 0.54 -0.10 -3.20
CA PHE A 588 1.56 -1.10 -2.92
C PHE A 588 2.96 -0.53 -3.18
N THR A 589 3.50 0.20 -2.20
CA THR A 589 4.84 0.79 -2.29
C THR A 589 5.74 0.26 -1.19
N PHE A 590 7.03 0.13 -1.48
CA PHE A 590 8.01 -0.26 -0.48
C PHE A 590 8.26 0.83 0.56
N GLU A 591 8.04 2.09 0.23
CA GLU A 591 8.06 3.20 1.18
C GLU A 591 6.99 3.04 2.25
N LYS A 592 5.75 2.72 1.86
CA LYS A 592 4.64 2.46 2.78
C LYS A 592 4.94 1.24 3.65
N LEU A 593 5.41 0.15 3.04
CA LEU A 593 5.80 -1.07 3.74
C LEU A 593 6.88 -0.77 4.81
N ALA A 594 7.95 -0.05 4.44
CA ALA A 594 9.02 0.30 5.36
C ALA A 594 8.52 1.22 6.48
N ALA A 595 7.72 2.24 6.15
CA ALA A 595 7.16 3.17 7.12
C ALA A 595 6.27 2.47 8.15
N GLU A 596 5.37 1.58 7.71
CA GLU A 596 4.48 0.82 8.58
C GLU A 596 5.25 -0.11 9.51
N ARG A 597 6.19 -0.90 8.96
CA ARG A 597 6.94 -1.90 9.73
C ARG A 597 7.89 -1.25 10.73
N ILE A 598 8.68 -0.26 10.33
CA ILE A 598 9.61 0.43 11.23
C ILE A 598 8.87 1.18 12.33
N THR A 599 7.76 1.84 12.01
CA THR A 599 6.94 2.52 13.01
C THR A 599 6.34 1.55 14.03
N ALA A 600 5.86 0.40 13.59
CA ALA A 600 5.33 -0.64 14.48
C ALA A 600 6.41 -1.24 15.39
N ILE A 601 7.60 -1.53 14.84
CA ILE A 601 8.74 -2.04 15.60
C ILE A 601 9.16 -1.02 16.67
N ARG A 602 9.23 0.25 16.32
CA ARG A 602 9.57 1.33 17.25
C ARG A 602 8.58 1.41 18.42
N ARG A 603 7.28 1.38 18.13
CA ARG A 603 6.22 1.36 19.17
C ARG A 603 6.32 0.14 20.09
N MET A 604 6.60 -1.02 19.53
CA MET A 604 6.82 -2.24 20.32
C MET A 604 8.01 -2.09 21.27
N ILE A 605 9.14 -1.56 20.80
CA ILE A 605 10.34 -1.37 21.64
C ILE A 605 10.06 -0.35 22.75
N GLU A 606 9.40 0.76 22.45
CA GLU A 606 9.01 1.79 23.41
C GLU A 606 8.08 1.23 24.50
N SER A 607 7.06 0.45 24.10
CA SER A 607 6.14 -0.21 25.04
C SER A 607 6.86 -1.19 25.96
N ASN A 608 7.77 -2.00 25.43
CA ASN A 608 8.56 -2.96 26.21
C ASN A 608 9.52 -2.26 27.18
N SER A 609 10.02 -1.08 26.83
CA SER A 609 10.90 -0.28 27.70
C SER A 609 10.14 0.29 28.90
N LEU A 610 8.90 0.72 28.71
CA LEU A 610 8.03 1.23 29.78
C LEU A 610 7.63 0.15 30.79
N HIS A 611 7.40 -1.09 30.35
CA HIS A 611 7.07 -2.22 31.23
C HIS A 611 8.28 -2.77 32.02
N ASN A 612 9.50 -2.50 31.57
CA ASN A 612 10.74 -2.96 32.20
C ASN A 612 11.40 -1.89 33.13
N GLN A 613 10.80 -0.71 33.30
CA GLN A 613 11.24 0.21 34.37
C GLN A 613 10.74 -0.33 35.72
N PRO A 614 11.61 -0.70 36.68
CA PRO A 614 11.17 -1.11 37.98
C PRO A 614 10.38 0.05 38.62
N ALA A 615 9.32 -0.28 39.33
CA ALA A 615 8.50 0.65 40.11
C ALA A 615 9.33 1.22 41.27
N GLN A 616 10.33 2.03 40.95
CA GLN A 616 11.14 2.80 41.91
C GLN A 616 10.75 4.26 41.80
N LEU A 617 9.54 4.61 42.26
CA LEU A 617 9.20 6.02 42.64
C LEU A 617 7.84 6.10 43.37
N LEU A 618 7.47 5.08 44.13
CA LEU A 618 6.34 5.21 45.10
C LEU A 618 6.69 4.67 46.49
N SER A 619 7.90 4.98 46.98
CA SER A 619 8.23 4.77 48.39
C SER A 619 9.08 5.94 48.91
N THR A 620 8.50 7.12 48.92
CA THR A 620 8.89 8.19 49.85
C THR A 620 7.68 9.10 49.98
N ARG A 621 6.76 8.68 50.85
CA ARG A 621 6.13 9.44 51.95
C ARG A 621 5.02 8.61 52.57
#